data_cde48cbe5ca5b291e766f8e48abae027
#
_entry.id   cde48cbe5ca5b291e766f8e48abae027
#
_cell.length_a   1.000
_cell.length_b   1.000
_cell.length_c   1.000
_cell.angle_alpha   90.00
_cell.angle_beta   90.00
_cell.angle_gamma   90.00
#
_symmetry.space_group_name_H-M   'P 1'
#
loop_
_entity.id
_entity.type
_entity.pdbx_description
1 polymer ?
#
loop_
_entity_poly.entity_id
_entity_poly.type
_entity_poly.pdbx_seq_one_letter_code
_entity_poly.pdbx_strand_id
1 'polypeptide(L)'
;RFIIVSKRKSDFMAAKCPECGHELRIWNVKAECPSCGTNIPNHQWEERLENDADFAEHAFAKLHYKTANFKSAVVGSKLRIVRLVLTFAPLIALVLPLYNFKLTLPFYSGEKSVSFLTFVLDYLLETDIGSVIKLLGGEVLGNAALMVVIACVLMLLAVVCGVLNFFVLLIAGIGLKYKLNVALNLISTICWATAAVFFVQFTNACATLGGGIITECSLGFGFIVGVVLFLVNFTLNVIVGKGLKKQMKEQPSMDEFIENEIAELRKA
;
A
#
# COMPACT_ATOMS: atom_id res chain seq x y z
N ARG A 1 -17.27 19.67 -8.50
CA ARG A 1 -18.54 19.05 -8.92
C ARG A 1 -18.19 17.79 -9.68
N PHE A 2 -18.29 16.64 -9.05
CA PHE A 2 -18.18 15.35 -9.71
C PHE A 2 -19.28 15.26 -10.76
N ILE A 3 -18.91 15.23 -12.03
CA ILE A 3 -19.80 14.74 -13.07
C ILE A 3 -19.87 13.24 -12.83
N ILE A 4 -20.92 12.83 -12.16
CA ILE A 4 -21.37 11.45 -12.08
C ILE A 4 -21.60 11.04 -13.54
N VAL A 5 -20.70 10.21 -14.07
CA VAL A 5 -21.02 9.43 -15.27
C VAL A 5 -22.16 8.53 -14.84
N SER A 6 -23.38 9.03 -15.07
CA SER A 6 -24.60 8.29 -14.88
C SER A 6 -24.46 7.00 -15.68
N LYS A 7 -24.48 5.90 -14.97
CA LYS A 7 -24.62 4.54 -15.49
C LYS A 7 -25.91 4.52 -16.28
N ARG A 8 -25.83 4.88 -17.58
CA ARG A 8 -26.97 4.78 -18.48
C ARG A 8 -27.37 3.31 -18.52
N LYS A 9 -28.48 3.01 -17.87
CA LYS A 9 -29.27 1.83 -18.23
C LYS A 9 -29.36 1.82 -19.74
N SER A 10 -29.09 0.68 -20.35
CA SER A 10 -29.29 0.41 -21.75
C SER A 10 -30.80 0.40 -22.04
N ASP A 11 -31.41 1.58 -22.02
CA ASP A 11 -32.62 1.76 -22.80
C ASP A 11 -32.15 1.75 -24.25
N PHE A 12 -32.63 0.80 -25.02
CA PHE A 12 -32.53 0.75 -26.46
C PHE A 12 -33.30 1.98 -27.01
N MET A 13 -32.73 3.17 -26.83
CA MET A 13 -33.23 4.35 -27.51
C MET A 13 -32.88 4.17 -28.98
N ALA A 14 -33.87 4.04 -29.82
CA ALA A 14 -33.68 4.13 -31.25
C ALA A 14 -32.90 5.42 -31.54
N ALA A 15 -31.78 5.29 -32.24
CA ALA A 15 -30.97 6.44 -32.59
C ALA A 15 -31.84 7.40 -33.41
N LYS A 16 -31.80 8.71 -33.10
CA LYS A 16 -32.58 9.73 -33.81
C LYS A 16 -31.67 10.55 -34.69
N CYS A 17 -32.15 10.93 -35.87
CA CYS A 17 -31.42 11.86 -36.72
C CYS A 17 -31.23 13.18 -36.00
N PRO A 18 -30.00 13.72 -35.93
CA PRO A 18 -29.72 14.97 -35.21
C PRO A 18 -30.38 16.20 -35.85
N GLU A 19 -30.69 16.16 -37.13
CA GLU A 19 -31.28 17.30 -37.89
C GLU A 19 -32.82 17.29 -37.81
N CYS A 20 -33.47 16.15 -38.16
CA CYS A 20 -34.91 16.10 -38.30
C CYS A 20 -35.61 15.28 -37.20
N GLY A 21 -34.89 14.66 -36.27
CA GLY A 21 -35.44 13.85 -35.18
C GLY A 21 -36.04 12.50 -35.62
N HIS A 22 -35.93 12.13 -36.91
CA HIS A 22 -36.43 10.85 -37.40
C HIS A 22 -35.77 9.66 -36.70
N GLU A 23 -36.55 8.68 -36.26
CA GLU A 23 -36.06 7.48 -35.57
C GLU A 23 -35.32 6.55 -36.56
N LEU A 24 -34.01 6.34 -36.29
CA LEU A 24 -33.21 5.45 -37.08
C LEU A 24 -33.31 4.03 -36.57
N ARG A 25 -33.76 3.12 -37.43
CA ARG A 25 -33.86 1.68 -37.11
C ARG A 25 -32.52 0.98 -37.40
N ILE A 26 -32.25 -0.13 -36.72
CA ILE A 26 -31.02 -0.93 -36.84
C ILE A 26 -30.71 -1.34 -38.28
N TRP A 27 -31.74 -1.46 -39.13
CA TRP A 27 -31.60 -1.79 -40.57
C TRP A 27 -31.33 -0.59 -41.48
N ASN A 28 -31.31 0.63 -40.96
CA ASN A 28 -30.88 1.82 -41.71
C ASN A 28 -29.33 1.88 -41.75
N VAL A 29 -28.74 1.04 -42.62
CA VAL A 29 -27.30 0.91 -42.79
C VAL A 29 -26.70 2.06 -43.61
N LYS A 30 -27.54 2.87 -44.27
CA LYS A 30 -27.09 4.00 -45.06
C LYS A 30 -26.61 5.13 -44.13
N ALA A 31 -25.54 5.77 -44.54
CA ALA A 31 -24.99 6.95 -43.86
C ALA A 31 -25.94 8.17 -43.89
N GLU A 32 -26.92 8.18 -44.78
CA GLU A 32 -27.88 9.27 -44.98
C GLU A 32 -29.19 8.98 -44.29
N CYS A 33 -29.75 10.01 -43.64
CA CYS A 33 -31.08 9.90 -43.04
C CYS A 33 -32.17 9.65 -44.11
N PRO A 34 -33.03 8.63 -43.97
CA PRO A 34 -34.06 8.35 -44.99
C PRO A 34 -35.12 9.43 -45.09
N SER A 35 -35.24 10.34 -44.12
CA SER A 35 -36.25 11.41 -44.10
C SER A 35 -35.73 12.75 -44.65
N CYS A 36 -34.54 13.16 -44.27
CA CYS A 36 -34.01 14.50 -44.66
C CYS A 36 -32.75 14.43 -45.52
N GLY A 37 -32.19 13.25 -45.77
CA GLY A 37 -30.98 13.08 -46.57
C GLY A 37 -29.65 13.52 -45.91
N THR A 38 -29.70 14.02 -44.68
CA THR A 38 -28.50 14.46 -43.95
C THR A 38 -27.55 13.30 -43.72
N ASN A 39 -26.27 13.49 -44.07
CA ASN A 39 -25.21 12.52 -43.75
C ASN A 39 -24.91 12.53 -42.26
N ILE A 40 -25.40 11.50 -41.54
CA ILE A 40 -25.33 11.41 -40.08
C ILE A 40 -23.89 11.34 -39.52
N PRO A 41 -22.98 10.55 -40.09
CA PRO A 41 -21.59 10.53 -39.65
C PRO A 41 -20.88 11.88 -39.81
N ASN A 42 -21.18 12.62 -40.88
CA ASN A 42 -20.51 13.89 -41.18
C ASN A 42 -21.28 15.11 -40.65
N HIS A 43 -22.43 14.90 -39.95
CA HIS A 43 -23.16 15.99 -39.35
C HIS A 43 -22.34 16.67 -38.26
N GLN A 44 -22.06 17.94 -38.41
CA GLN A 44 -21.25 18.76 -37.49
C GLN A 44 -19.90 18.12 -37.12
N TRP A 45 -19.25 17.44 -38.08
CA TRP A 45 -18.01 16.71 -37.83
C TRP A 45 -16.88 17.63 -37.37
N GLU A 46 -16.82 18.88 -37.87
CA GLU A 46 -15.83 19.88 -37.45
C GLU A 46 -15.98 20.25 -35.98
N GLU A 47 -17.19 20.55 -35.52
CA GLU A 47 -17.51 20.86 -34.12
C GLU A 47 -17.24 19.68 -33.22
N ARG A 48 -17.52 18.44 -33.67
CA ARG A 48 -17.18 17.23 -32.93
C ARG A 48 -15.68 17.03 -32.79
N LEU A 49 -14.93 17.23 -33.88
CA LEU A 49 -13.45 17.15 -33.84
C LEU A 49 -12.86 18.18 -32.90
N GLU A 50 -13.36 19.40 -32.90
CA GLU A 50 -12.91 20.46 -32.00
C GLU A 50 -13.20 20.10 -30.52
N ASN A 51 -14.41 19.64 -30.23
CA ASN A 51 -14.80 19.18 -28.90
C ASN A 51 -13.99 17.97 -28.43
N ASP A 52 -13.72 17.00 -29.32
CA ASP A 52 -12.91 15.82 -29.00
C ASP A 52 -11.43 16.21 -28.80
N ALA A 53 -10.91 17.17 -29.56
CA ALA A 53 -9.56 17.71 -29.39
C ALA A 53 -9.44 18.44 -28.05
N ASP A 54 -10.36 19.33 -27.71
CA ASP A 54 -10.40 20.02 -26.41
C ASP A 54 -10.47 19.02 -25.23
N PHE A 55 -11.32 18.01 -25.34
CA PHE A 55 -11.41 16.96 -24.34
C PHE A 55 -10.09 16.20 -24.19
N ALA A 56 -9.45 15.86 -25.32
CA ALA A 56 -8.15 15.16 -25.32
C ALA A 56 -7.04 16.00 -24.72
N GLU A 57 -6.96 17.31 -25.06
CA GLU A 57 -6.01 18.26 -24.48
C GLU A 57 -6.16 18.34 -22.95
N HIS A 58 -7.38 18.52 -22.47
CA HIS A 58 -7.66 18.54 -21.03
C HIS A 58 -7.33 17.22 -20.33
N ALA A 59 -7.65 16.08 -20.95
CA ALA A 59 -7.33 14.77 -20.39
C ALA A 59 -5.81 14.54 -20.33
N PHE A 60 -5.08 14.96 -21.37
CA PHE A 60 -3.63 14.86 -21.44
C PHE A 60 -2.95 15.76 -20.41
N ALA A 61 -3.33 17.04 -20.32
CA ALA A 61 -2.80 17.96 -19.33
C ALA A 61 -3.04 17.48 -17.89
N LYS A 62 -4.23 16.91 -17.63
CA LYS A 62 -4.54 16.30 -16.34
C LYS A 62 -3.68 15.07 -16.04
N LEU A 63 -3.41 14.23 -17.03
CA LEU A 63 -2.53 13.08 -16.88
C LEU A 63 -1.09 13.54 -16.63
N HIS A 64 -0.63 14.57 -17.38
CA HIS A 64 0.70 15.13 -17.21
C HIS A 64 0.89 15.71 -15.81
N TYR A 65 -0.07 16.49 -15.30
CA TYR A 65 -0.06 16.97 -13.92
C TYR A 65 0.08 15.84 -12.89
N LYS A 66 -0.70 14.76 -13.05
CA LYS A 66 -0.64 13.61 -12.14
C LYS A 66 0.70 12.88 -12.22
N THR A 67 1.23 12.68 -13.42
CA THR A 67 2.52 12.00 -13.61
C THR A 67 3.69 12.84 -13.12
N ALA A 68 3.67 14.16 -13.33
CA ALA A 68 4.67 15.09 -12.80
C ALA A 68 4.68 15.08 -11.27
N ASN A 69 3.49 15.12 -10.64
CA ASN A 69 3.35 15.03 -9.20
C ASN A 69 3.83 13.68 -8.65
N PHE A 70 3.48 12.58 -9.31
CA PHE A 70 3.96 11.24 -8.95
C PHE A 70 5.50 11.17 -9.02
N LYS A 71 6.09 11.58 -10.15
CA LYS A 71 7.53 11.62 -10.34
C LYS A 71 8.21 12.48 -9.26
N SER A 72 7.67 13.66 -9.01
CA SER A 72 8.19 14.55 -7.99
C SER A 72 8.07 13.94 -6.58
N ALA A 73 6.96 13.30 -6.24
CA ALA A 73 6.72 12.70 -4.93
C ALA A 73 7.61 11.47 -4.64
N VAL A 74 7.89 10.66 -5.65
CA VAL A 74 8.63 9.38 -5.50
C VAL A 74 10.12 9.56 -5.75
N VAL A 75 10.51 10.29 -6.80
CA VAL A 75 11.90 10.38 -7.30
C VAL A 75 12.46 11.82 -7.28
N GLY A 76 11.66 12.81 -6.92
CA GLY A 76 12.01 14.24 -7.04
C GLY A 76 13.16 14.72 -6.15
N SER A 77 13.73 13.91 -5.26
CA SER A 77 14.95 14.20 -4.51
C SER A 77 15.66 12.92 -4.07
N LYS A 78 16.98 13.03 -3.80
CA LYS A 78 17.79 11.90 -3.30
C LYS A 78 17.17 11.26 -2.06
N LEU A 79 16.65 12.06 -1.12
CA LEU A 79 15.98 11.56 0.09
C LEU A 79 14.70 10.76 -0.20
N ARG A 80 13.98 11.09 -1.28
CA ARG A 80 12.77 10.37 -1.68
C ARG A 80 13.10 9.01 -2.25
N ILE A 81 14.17 8.93 -3.03
CA ILE A 81 14.68 7.65 -3.56
C ILE A 81 15.16 6.76 -2.41
N VAL A 82 15.95 7.34 -1.48
CA VAL A 82 16.41 6.61 -0.28
C VAL A 82 15.23 6.11 0.54
N ARG A 83 14.19 6.92 0.74
CA ARG A 83 12.96 6.50 1.40
C ARG A 83 12.29 5.32 0.71
N LEU A 84 12.19 5.34 -0.64
CA LEU A 84 11.60 4.25 -1.40
C LEU A 84 12.35 2.94 -1.17
N VAL A 85 13.69 2.98 -1.25
CA VAL A 85 14.54 1.80 -1.02
C VAL A 85 14.42 1.32 0.43
N LEU A 86 14.50 2.23 1.40
CA LEU A 86 14.44 1.89 2.82
C LEU A 86 13.05 1.43 3.29
N THR A 87 12.00 1.66 2.51
CA THR A 87 10.68 1.06 2.79
C THR A 87 10.72 -0.47 2.79
N PHE A 88 11.64 -1.09 2.04
CA PHE A 88 11.85 -2.54 2.02
C PHE A 88 12.86 -3.02 3.08
N ALA A 89 13.64 -2.13 3.67
CA ALA A 89 14.67 -2.53 4.63
C ALA A 89 14.13 -3.32 5.85
N PRO A 90 12.95 -3.02 6.42
CA PRO A 90 12.39 -3.82 7.51
C PRO A 90 12.13 -5.29 7.15
N LEU A 91 11.96 -5.62 5.85
CA LEU A 91 11.82 -7.01 5.41
C LEU A 91 13.07 -7.84 5.68
N ILE A 92 14.24 -7.21 5.71
CA ILE A 92 15.52 -7.86 6.07
C ILE A 92 15.44 -8.41 7.49
N ALA A 93 14.80 -7.68 8.41
CA ALA A 93 14.65 -8.12 9.80
C ALA A 93 13.85 -9.41 9.94
N LEU A 94 12.99 -9.76 8.95
CA LEU A 94 12.20 -11.01 8.98
C LEU A 94 13.07 -12.26 8.77
N VAL A 95 14.19 -12.10 8.08
CA VAL A 95 15.13 -13.21 7.79
C VAL A 95 16.15 -13.37 8.90
N LEU A 96 16.42 -12.29 9.66
CA LEU A 96 17.38 -12.33 10.75
C LEU A 96 16.87 -13.15 11.95
N PRO A 97 17.78 -13.76 12.73
CA PRO A 97 17.39 -14.50 13.92
C PRO A 97 16.75 -13.57 14.94
N LEU A 98 15.48 -13.84 15.25
CA LEU A 98 14.69 -13.09 16.22
C LEU A 98 14.81 -13.70 17.60
N TYR A 99 14.97 -15.02 17.66
CA TYR A 99 14.98 -15.76 18.90
C TYR A 99 15.96 -16.92 18.84
N ASN A 100 16.75 -17.09 19.89
CA ASN A 100 17.68 -18.21 20.04
C ASN A 100 17.24 -19.07 21.21
N PHE A 101 17.03 -20.35 20.94
CA PHE A 101 16.71 -21.36 21.91
C PHE A 101 17.92 -22.24 22.14
N LYS A 102 18.25 -22.47 23.39
CA LYS A 102 19.19 -23.49 23.81
C LYS A 102 18.46 -24.52 24.66
N LEU A 103 18.28 -25.68 24.11
CA LEU A 103 17.63 -26.78 24.75
C LEU A 103 18.68 -27.76 25.26
N THR A 104 18.72 -27.99 26.56
CA THR A 104 19.62 -28.96 27.18
C THR A 104 18.79 -30.06 27.88
N LEU A 105 18.72 -31.21 27.23
CA LEU A 105 18.12 -32.44 27.78
C LEU A 105 19.23 -33.38 28.20
N PRO A 106 18.96 -34.36 29.12
CA PRO A 106 19.96 -35.31 29.60
C PRO A 106 20.72 -36.06 28.48
N PHE A 107 20.12 -36.24 27.32
CA PHE A 107 20.68 -36.94 26.18
C PHE A 107 20.74 -36.10 24.89
N TYR A 108 20.38 -34.80 24.94
CA TYR A 108 20.36 -33.94 23.78
C TYR A 108 20.63 -32.50 24.18
N SER A 109 21.64 -31.88 23.54
CA SER A 109 21.88 -30.45 23.63
C SER A 109 21.87 -29.85 22.21
N GLY A 110 21.00 -28.87 21.97
CA GLY A 110 20.90 -28.24 20.69
C GLY A 110 20.62 -26.74 20.82
N GLU A 111 21.22 -25.96 19.94
CA GLU A 111 20.91 -24.54 19.77
C GLU A 111 20.16 -24.38 18.46
N LYS A 112 19.03 -23.68 18.47
CA LYS A 112 18.27 -23.34 17.29
C LYS A 112 17.93 -21.86 17.31
N SER A 113 18.30 -21.17 16.24
CA SER A 113 17.87 -19.80 16.00
C SER A 113 16.64 -19.81 15.10
N VAL A 114 15.64 -19.02 15.47
CA VAL A 114 14.37 -18.92 14.75
C VAL A 114 14.22 -17.50 14.21
N SER A 115 14.11 -17.38 12.90
CA SER A 115 13.71 -16.13 12.23
C SER A 115 12.17 -16.07 12.11
N PHE A 116 11.63 -14.90 11.84
CA PHE A 116 10.18 -14.80 11.58
C PHE A 116 9.74 -15.63 10.38
N LEU A 117 10.54 -15.61 9.32
CA LEU A 117 10.25 -16.40 8.12
C LEU A 117 10.24 -17.89 8.40
N THR A 118 11.24 -18.39 9.11
CA THR A 118 11.31 -19.80 9.55
C THR A 118 10.13 -20.14 10.46
N PHE A 119 9.78 -19.23 11.36
CA PHE A 119 8.62 -19.43 12.25
C PHE A 119 7.32 -19.56 11.47
N VAL A 120 7.08 -18.70 10.47
CA VAL A 120 5.86 -18.77 9.66
C VAL A 120 5.84 -20.02 8.78
N LEU A 121 6.93 -20.34 8.10
CA LEU A 121 6.98 -21.44 7.14
C LEU A 121 6.99 -22.81 7.82
N ASP A 122 7.83 -22.98 8.84
CA ASP A 122 8.06 -24.30 9.44
C ASP A 122 7.08 -24.62 10.57
N TYR A 123 6.55 -23.57 11.25
CA TYR A 123 5.71 -23.80 12.42
C TYR A 123 4.27 -23.35 12.22
N LEU A 124 4.02 -22.14 11.72
CA LEU A 124 2.66 -21.62 11.63
C LEU A 124 1.83 -22.35 10.56
N LEU A 125 2.43 -22.70 9.41
CA LEU A 125 1.73 -23.41 8.34
C LEU A 125 1.53 -24.88 8.62
N GLU A 126 2.41 -25.50 9.43
CA GLU A 126 2.32 -26.93 9.77
C GLU A 126 1.54 -27.18 11.06
N THR A 127 1.34 -26.16 11.90
CA THR A 127 0.68 -26.32 13.20
C THR A 127 -0.83 -26.27 13.05
N ASP A 128 -1.50 -27.28 13.61
CA ASP A 128 -2.96 -27.26 13.71
C ASP A 128 -3.42 -26.20 14.72
N ILE A 129 -4.34 -25.34 14.29
CA ILE A 129 -4.91 -24.25 15.11
C ILE A 129 -5.56 -24.81 16.38
N GLY A 130 -6.16 -26.02 16.33
CA GLY A 130 -6.74 -26.69 17.49
C GLY A 130 -5.72 -26.99 18.56
N SER A 131 -4.50 -27.35 18.18
CA SER A 131 -3.38 -27.59 19.11
C SER A 131 -2.92 -26.31 19.80
N VAL A 132 -2.87 -25.17 19.06
CA VAL A 132 -2.56 -23.87 19.65
C VAL A 132 -3.62 -23.44 20.67
N ILE A 133 -4.90 -23.63 20.37
CA ILE A 133 -6.00 -23.31 21.30
C ILE A 133 -5.91 -24.16 22.57
N LYS A 134 -5.62 -25.44 22.44
CA LYS A 134 -5.41 -26.33 23.61
C LYS A 134 -4.22 -25.88 24.46
N LEU A 135 -3.13 -25.46 23.84
CA LEU A 135 -1.94 -24.95 24.53
C LEU A 135 -2.24 -23.67 25.31
N LEU A 136 -3.04 -22.77 24.73
CA LEU A 136 -3.49 -21.52 25.37
C LEU A 136 -4.40 -21.76 26.56
N GLY A 137 -5.18 -22.87 26.57
CA GLY A 137 -6.03 -23.29 27.68
C GLY A 137 -5.30 -24.03 28.81
N GLY A 138 -3.99 -24.31 28.65
CA GLY A 138 -3.20 -25.03 29.65
C GLY A 138 -2.84 -24.16 30.86
N GLU A 139 -3.01 -24.71 32.09
CA GLU A 139 -2.75 -23.97 33.32
C GLU A 139 -1.27 -23.56 33.49
N VAL A 140 -0.34 -24.38 33.02
CA VAL A 140 1.10 -24.19 33.23
C VAL A 140 1.75 -23.34 32.15
N LEU A 141 1.43 -23.61 30.89
CA LEU A 141 2.07 -22.96 29.71
C LEU A 141 1.19 -21.90 29.04
N GLY A 142 -0.09 -21.79 29.42
CA GLY A 142 -1.06 -20.94 28.74
C GLY A 142 -0.66 -19.47 28.68
N ASN A 143 -0.17 -18.92 29.79
CA ASN A 143 0.29 -17.50 29.80
C ASN A 143 1.54 -17.29 28.97
N ALA A 144 2.50 -18.21 28.98
CA ALA A 144 3.70 -18.10 28.16
C ALA A 144 3.36 -18.23 26.65
N ALA A 145 2.51 -19.21 26.31
CA ALA A 145 2.02 -19.38 24.94
C ALA A 145 1.24 -18.15 24.44
N LEU A 146 0.41 -17.55 25.30
CA LEU A 146 -0.33 -16.33 24.96
C LEU A 146 0.61 -15.17 24.59
N MET A 147 1.71 -14.98 25.34
CA MET A 147 2.70 -13.94 25.06
C MET A 147 3.34 -14.11 23.67
N VAL A 148 3.69 -15.35 23.30
CA VAL A 148 4.23 -15.64 21.96
C VAL A 148 3.21 -15.38 20.87
N VAL A 149 1.96 -15.84 21.06
CA VAL A 149 0.89 -15.61 20.07
C VAL A 149 0.64 -14.13 19.86
N ILE A 150 0.55 -13.33 20.94
CA ILE A 150 0.41 -11.87 20.83
C ILE A 150 1.60 -11.27 20.09
N ALA A 151 2.82 -11.66 20.43
CA ALA A 151 4.02 -11.17 19.75
C ALA A 151 4.00 -11.48 18.24
N CYS A 152 3.61 -12.71 17.86
CA CYS A 152 3.50 -13.10 16.45
C CYS A 152 2.42 -12.32 15.71
N VAL A 153 1.26 -12.09 16.31
CA VAL A 153 0.20 -11.26 15.73
C VAL A 153 0.67 -9.81 15.54
N LEU A 154 1.36 -9.24 16.51
CA LEU A 154 1.92 -7.89 16.39
C LEU A 154 2.98 -7.78 15.29
N MET A 155 3.83 -8.81 15.14
CA MET A 155 4.81 -8.86 14.06
C MET A 155 4.14 -8.97 12.69
N LEU A 156 3.14 -9.82 12.53
CA LEU A 156 2.33 -9.91 11.30
C LEU A 156 1.67 -8.57 10.99
N LEU A 157 1.09 -7.92 11.98
CA LEU A 157 0.48 -6.60 11.81
C LEU A 157 1.52 -5.56 11.38
N ALA A 158 2.73 -5.57 11.96
CA ALA A 158 3.82 -4.67 11.57
C ALA A 158 4.22 -4.88 10.11
N VAL A 159 4.32 -6.13 9.64
CA VAL A 159 4.61 -6.47 8.25
C VAL A 159 3.50 -6.01 7.31
N VAL A 160 2.25 -6.30 7.64
CA VAL A 160 1.09 -5.86 6.84
C VAL A 160 1.05 -4.34 6.72
N CYS A 161 1.24 -3.61 7.83
CA CYS A 161 1.33 -2.15 7.81
C CYS A 161 2.52 -1.66 6.97
N GLY A 162 3.67 -2.35 6.99
CA GLY A 162 4.83 -2.05 6.16
C GLY A 162 4.54 -2.20 4.66
N VAL A 163 3.88 -3.28 4.27
CA VAL A 163 3.45 -3.51 2.88
C VAL A 163 2.40 -2.48 2.45
N LEU A 164 1.40 -2.21 3.29
CA LEU A 164 0.42 -1.17 3.02
C LEU A 164 1.06 0.21 2.88
N ASN A 165 2.08 0.51 3.69
CA ASN A 165 2.84 1.74 3.60
C ASN A 165 3.50 1.91 2.23
N PHE A 166 4.05 0.84 1.63
CA PHE A 166 4.60 0.88 0.28
C PHE A 166 3.53 1.23 -0.75
N PHE A 167 2.37 0.57 -0.72
CA PHE A 167 1.27 0.90 -1.64
C PHE A 167 0.75 2.32 -1.44
N VAL A 168 0.59 2.77 -0.19
CA VAL A 168 0.20 4.16 0.11
C VAL A 168 1.24 5.14 -0.41
N LEU A 169 2.53 4.82 -0.37
CA LEU A 169 3.61 5.64 -0.92
C LEU A 169 3.46 5.81 -2.44
N LEU A 170 3.13 4.74 -3.16
CA LEU A 170 2.88 4.80 -4.60
C LEU A 170 1.62 5.62 -4.91
N ILE A 171 0.53 5.42 -4.16
CA ILE A 171 -0.73 6.15 -4.35
C ILE A 171 -0.61 7.61 -3.90
N ALA A 172 0.19 7.90 -2.88
CA ALA A 172 0.42 9.25 -2.37
C ALA A 172 1.08 10.18 -3.40
N GLY A 173 1.81 9.62 -4.37
CA GLY A 173 2.29 10.36 -5.54
C GLY A 173 1.15 10.96 -6.38
N ILE A 174 -0.05 10.38 -6.30
CA ILE A 174 -1.21 10.79 -7.10
C ILE A 174 -2.16 11.68 -6.29
N GLY A 175 -2.17 11.59 -4.96
CA GLY A 175 -3.23 12.25 -4.16
C GLY A 175 -2.90 12.58 -2.70
N LEU A 176 -1.64 12.69 -2.30
CA LEU A 176 -1.17 13.39 -1.08
C LEU A 176 -1.72 12.96 0.29
N LYS A 177 -1.75 11.68 0.54
CA LYS A 177 -2.07 11.17 1.88
C LYS A 177 -0.80 10.86 2.70
N TYR A 178 0.18 11.80 2.74
CA TYR A 178 1.43 11.62 3.50
C TYR A 178 1.21 11.32 4.99
N LYS A 179 0.13 11.85 5.59
CA LYS A 179 -0.24 11.59 6.99
C LYS A 179 -0.51 10.10 7.24
N LEU A 180 -1.20 9.44 6.30
CA LEU A 180 -1.49 8.01 6.40
C LEU A 180 -0.19 7.19 6.35
N ASN A 181 0.75 7.58 5.48
CA ASN A 181 2.04 6.93 5.35
C ASN A 181 2.85 7.02 6.66
N VAL A 182 2.90 8.21 7.27
CA VAL A 182 3.55 8.40 8.58
C VAL A 182 2.86 7.58 9.67
N ALA A 183 1.53 7.56 9.69
CA ALA A 183 0.77 6.81 10.68
C ALA A 183 1.01 5.29 10.57
N LEU A 184 0.99 4.73 9.36
CA LEU A 184 1.29 3.31 9.14
C LEU A 184 2.70 2.92 9.61
N ASN A 185 3.70 3.77 9.32
CA ASN A 185 5.06 3.53 9.80
C ASN A 185 5.17 3.61 11.33
N LEU A 186 4.45 4.53 11.95
CA LEU A 186 4.42 4.64 13.42
C LEU A 186 3.81 3.38 14.04
N ILE A 187 2.67 2.93 13.52
CA ILE A 187 2.00 1.70 13.96
C ILE A 187 2.93 0.51 13.81
N SER A 188 3.57 0.33 12.64
CA SER A 188 4.53 -0.76 12.42
C SER A 188 5.67 -0.74 13.45
N THR A 189 6.24 0.44 13.73
CA THR A 189 7.33 0.60 14.69
C THR A 189 6.89 0.22 16.11
N ILE A 190 5.70 0.68 16.52
CA ILE A 190 5.14 0.37 17.85
C ILE A 190 4.85 -1.13 17.94
N CYS A 191 4.22 -1.73 16.94
CA CYS A 191 3.90 -3.15 16.93
C CYS A 191 5.17 -4.00 17.02
N TRP A 192 6.22 -3.68 16.29
CA TRP A 192 7.48 -4.41 16.32
C TRP A 192 8.17 -4.28 17.67
N ALA A 193 8.25 -3.07 18.24
CA ALA A 193 8.83 -2.83 19.56
C ALA A 193 8.04 -3.54 20.68
N THR A 194 6.71 -3.52 20.61
CA THR A 194 5.84 -4.20 21.56
C THR A 194 5.98 -5.72 21.47
N ALA A 195 6.12 -6.26 20.26
CA ALA A 195 6.39 -7.69 20.07
C ALA A 195 7.69 -8.11 20.75
N ALA A 196 8.74 -7.30 20.68
CA ALA A 196 10.00 -7.57 21.40
C ALA A 196 9.80 -7.64 22.91
N VAL A 197 8.97 -6.75 23.49
CA VAL A 197 8.65 -6.76 24.93
C VAL A 197 7.94 -8.06 25.31
N PHE A 198 6.96 -8.51 24.52
CA PHE A 198 6.28 -9.79 24.77
C PHE A 198 7.22 -10.99 24.67
N PHE A 199 8.18 -10.97 23.75
CA PHE A 199 9.20 -12.02 23.69
C PHE A 199 10.15 -12.00 24.91
N VAL A 200 10.49 -10.84 25.45
CA VAL A 200 11.26 -10.76 26.71
C VAL A 200 10.45 -11.35 27.86
N GLN A 201 9.16 -11.02 27.96
CA GLN A 201 8.28 -11.58 28.98
C GLN A 201 8.15 -13.10 28.85
N PHE A 202 8.03 -13.62 27.63
CA PHE A 202 8.06 -15.04 27.34
C PHE A 202 9.37 -15.69 27.81
N THR A 203 10.53 -15.07 27.54
CA THR A 203 11.84 -15.56 28.01
C THR A 203 11.88 -15.68 29.51
N ASN A 204 11.39 -14.67 30.23
CA ASN A 204 11.31 -14.68 31.70
C ASN A 204 10.36 -15.77 32.22
N ALA A 205 9.20 -15.94 31.56
CA ALA A 205 8.26 -17.00 31.91
C ALA A 205 8.86 -18.40 31.68
N CYS A 206 9.59 -18.61 30.59
CA CYS A 206 10.28 -19.88 30.34
C CYS A 206 11.37 -20.17 31.40
N ALA A 207 12.09 -19.17 31.84
CA ALA A 207 13.11 -19.31 32.88
C ALA A 207 12.50 -19.76 34.24
N THR A 208 11.28 -19.31 34.54
CA THR A 208 10.57 -19.70 35.76
C THR A 208 9.92 -21.09 35.70
N LEU A 209 9.47 -21.48 34.48
CA LEU A 209 8.79 -22.78 34.27
C LEU A 209 9.78 -23.92 34.01
N GLY A 210 10.99 -23.60 33.60
CA GLY A 210 11.86 -24.53 32.88
C GLY A 210 12.54 -25.63 33.67
N GLY A 211 12.42 -25.76 34.99
CA GLY A 211 13.01 -26.90 35.71
C GLY A 211 14.37 -27.43 35.18
N GLY A 212 15.14 -26.62 34.48
CA GLY A 212 16.42 -26.98 33.87
C GLY A 212 16.35 -27.54 32.42
N ILE A 213 15.16 -27.65 31.80
CA ILE A 213 15.00 -28.22 30.44
C ILE A 213 15.29 -27.17 29.35
N ILE A 214 14.82 -25.94 29.52
CA ILE A 214 15.13 -24.82 28.66
C ILE A 214 16.19 -23.99 29.37
N THR A 215 17.45 -24.17 28.99
CA THR A 215 18.57 -23.58 29.74
C THR A 215 18.79 -22.12 29.44
N GLU A 216 18.62 -21.70 28.22
CA GLU A 216 18.79 -20.30 27.82
C GLU A 216 17.85 -19.97 26.66
N CYS A 217 17.07 -18.92 26.86
CA CYS A 217 16.32 -18.28 25.79
C CYS A 217 16.78 -16.84 25.67
N SER A 218 17.18 -16.39 24.50
CA SER A 218 17.65 -15.04 24.29
C SER A 218 17.02 -14.41 23.05
N LEU A 219 16.79 -13.10 23.12
CA LEU A 219 16.41 -12.32 21.96
C LEU A 219 17.55 -12.30 20.94
N GLY A 220 17.24 -12.63 19.71
CA GLY A 220 18.16 -12.48 18.60
C GLY A 220 18.35 -11.01 18.22
N PHE A 221 19.48 -10.71 17.60
CA PHE A 221 19.80 -9.36 17.13
C PHE A 221 18.81 -8.83 16.07
N GLY A 222 18.05 -9.70 15.40
CA GLY A 222 17.04 -9.34 14.43
C GLY A 222 15.95 -8.40 14.97
N PHE A 223 15.59 -8.51 16.26
CA PHE A 223 14.66 -7.57 16.89
C PHE A 223 15.22 -6.18 16.97
N ILE A 224 16.49 -6.04 17.41
CA ILE A 224 17.17 -4.73 17.54
C ILE A 224 17.30 -4.09 16.15
N VAL A 225 17.80 -4.85 15.18
CA VAL A 225 17.93 -4.39 13.80
C VAL A 225 16.56 -3.97 13.25
N GLY A 226 15.52 -4.75 13.49
CA GLY A 226 14.17 -4.42 13.06
C GLY A 226 13.67 -3.09 13.65
N VAL A 227 13.80 -2.88 14.97
CA VAL A 227 13.43 -1.61 15.61
C VAL A 227 14.18 -0.43 14.98
N VAL A 228 15.49 -0.56 14.77
CA VAL A 228 16.30 0.50 14.16
C VAL A 228 15.83 0.79 12.74
N LEU A 229 15.60 -0.23 11.91
CA LEU A 229 15.14 -0.07 10.53
C LEU A 229 13.74 0.57 10.44
N PHE A 230 12.81 0.18 11.30
CA PHE A 230 11.49 0.80 11.38
C PHE A 230 11.57 2.26 11.85
N LEU A 231 12.41 2.57 12.83
CA LEU A 231 12.63 3.96 13.29
C LEU A 231 13.25 4.83 12.21
N VAL A 232 14.26 4.34 11.50
CA VAL A 232 14.87 5.05 10.37
C VAL A 232 13.82 5.31 9.28
N ASN A 233 13.03 4.31 8.93
CA ASN A 233 11.97 4.45 7.93
C ASN A 233 10.91 5.48 8.39
N PHE A 234 10.47 5.41 9.64
CA PHE A 234 9.55 6.39 10.23
C PHE A 234 10.11 7.82 10.15
N THR A 235 11.36 8.02 10.58
CA THR A 235 12.01 9.35 10.60
C THR A 235 12.11 9.93 9.19
N LEU A 236 12.51 9.11 8.21
CA LEU A 236 12.56 9.52 6.80
C LEU A 236 11.17 9.88 6.26
N ASN A 237 10.14 9.12 6.61
CA ASN A 237 8.79 9.45 6.19
C ASN A 237 8.29 10.77 6.77
N VAL A 238 8.66 11.10 8.01
CA VAL A 238 8.35 12.40 8.62
C VAL A 238 9.08 13.55 7.91
N ILE A 239 10.38 13.40 7.67
CA ILE A 239 11.21 14.43 7.01
C ILE A 239 10.72 14.69 5.59
N VAL A 240 10.57 13.63 4.80
CA VAL A 240 10.10 13.73 3.41
C VAL A 240 8.65 14.24 3.35
N GLY A 241 7.80 13.81 4.29
CA GLY A 241 6.41 14.29 4.39
C GLY A 241 6.31 15.80 4.62
N LYS A 242 7.18 16.36 5.49
CA LYS A 242 7.26 17.83 5.70
C LYS A 242 7.73 18.55 4.43
N GLY A 243 8.73 18.01 3.75
CA GLY A 243 9.24 18.57 2.48
C GLY A 243 8.19 18.56 1.37
N LEU A 244 7.45 17.46 1.23
CA LEU A 244 6.35 17.35 0.27
C LEU A 244 5.24 18.38 0.57
N LYS A 245 4.85 18.54 1.83
CA LYS A 245 3.83 19.53 2.22
C LYS A 245 4.25 20.96 1.87
N LYS A 246 5.55 21.30 1.99
CA LYS A 246 6.07 22.60 1.60
C LYS A 246 5.97 22.79 0.08
N GLN A 247 6.46 21.82 -0.68
CA GLN A 247 6.44 21.87 -2.14
C GLN A 247 5.03 22.00 -2.72
N MET A 248 4.03 21.32 -2.12
CA MET A 248 2.63 21.42 -2.54
C MET A 248 2.01 22.79 -2.36
N LYS A 249 2.45 23.53 -1.34
CA LYS A 249 1.96 24.90 -1.15
C LYS A 249 2.50 25.86 -2.19
N GLU A 250 3.66 25.51 -2.80
CA GLU A 250 4.34 26.30 -3.81
C GLU A 250 3.96 25.88 -5.24
N GLN A 251 3.28 24.75 -5.41
CA GLN A 251 2.81 24.29 -6.73
C GLN A 251 1.49 24.97 -7.13
N PRO A 252 1.32 25.28 -8.44
CA PRO A 252 0.06 25.79 -8.94
C PRO A 252 -1.08 24.80 -8.71
N SER A 253 -2.30 25.30 -8.65
CA SER A 253 -3.49 24.43 -8.59
C SER A 253 -3.58 23.58 -9.86
N MET A 254 -4.31 22.46 -9.77
CA MET A 254 -4.47 21.58 -10.93
C MET A 254 -5.12 22.33 -12.12
N ASP A 255 -6.08 23.19 -11.84
CA ASP A 255 -6.79 23.93 -12.89
C ASP A 255 -5.88 24.97 -13.53
N GLU A 256 -5.09 25.71 -12.76
CA GLU A 256 -4.10 26.67 -13.24
C GLU A 256 -2.98 26.00 -14.06
N PHE A 257 -2.54 24.81 -13.65
CA PHE A 257 -1.55 24.03 -14.41
C PHE A 257 -2.12 23.59 -15.76
N ILE A 258 -3.37 23.08 -15.78
CA ILE A 258 -4.04 22.64 -17.01
C ILE A 258 -4.21 23.80 -17.98
N GLU A 259 -4.66 24.96 -17.49
CA GLU A 259 -4.82 26.16 -18.32
C GLU A 259 -3.49 26.61 -18.96
N ASN A 260 -2.42 26.63 -18.16
CA ASN A 260 -1.09 26.99 -18.66
C ASN A 260 -0.56 26.00 -19.69
N GLU A 261 -0.70 24.69 -19.45
CA GLU A 261 -0.27 23.63 -20.37
C GLU A 261 -1.02 23.69 -21.71
N ILE A 262 -2.34 23.87 -21.66
CA ILE A 262 -3.16 24.03 -22.88
C ILE A 262 -2.77 25.29 -23.63
N ALA A 263 -2.51 26.39 -22.91
CA ALA A 263 -2.07 27.64 -23.54
C ALA A 263 -0.70 27.52 -24.24
N GLU A 264 0.20 26.66 -23.69
CA GLU A 264 1.49 26.36 -24.34
C GLU A 264 1.30 25.45 -25.56
N LEU A 265 0.47 24.42 -25.49
CA LEU A 265 0.18 23.51 -26.62
C LEU A 265 -0.44 24.26 -27.80
N ARG A 266 -1.28 25.25 -27.54
CA ARG A 266 -1.91 26.07 -28.63
C ARG A 266 -0.98 27.11 -29.24
N LYS A 267 0.20 27.37 -28.67
CA LYS A 267 1.22 28.25 -29.21
C LYS A 267 2.26 27.50 -30.05
N ALA A 268 2.43 26.20 -29.84
CA ALA A 268 3.37 25.34 -30.55
C ALA A 268 2.80 24.84 -31.86
#